data_0b0809ed89cc4a878193f57d0c2c33c9
#
_entry.id   0b0809ed89cc4a878193f57d0c2c33c9
#
_cell.length_a   1.000
_cell.length_b   1.000
_cell.length_c   1.000
_cell.angle_alpha   90.00
_cell.angle_beta   90.00
_cell.angle_gamma   90.00
#
_symmetry.space_group_name_H-M   'P 1'
#
loop_
_entity.id
_entity.type
_entity.pdbx_description
1 polymer ?
#
loop_
_entity_poly.entity_id
_entity_poly.type
_entity_poly.pdbx_seq_one_letter_code
_entity_poly.pdbx_strand_id
1 'polypeptide(L)'
;KFFTEKPYNMKVILITNLLYAMVLPIVEIFVGAYVMRSTSKPILVAYYQLAMYVGVVTTSFVNGFLMKYFSSKALYSAGILVSGISMFIMMSIKSLGIPELGITGFLLGAASGFFWTNRYLLTLYNTNDDNRNYFFGLESFFFSVMSITIPLIIGGFISQMNGKSLLGIHFNINLCYKTVTIVAVVITILACLVLRRGNFQDQEQKPFLFFHFHILWRKMLALAGLKGMVQGFLV
;
A
#
# COMPACT_ATOMS: atom_id res chain seq x y z
N LYS A 1 0.21 -20.01 21.69
CA LYS A 1 -1.02 -20.09 22.52
C LYS A 1 -1.86 -18.81 22.42
N PHE A 2 -1.31 -17.64 22.76
CA PHE A 2 -2.09 -16.38 22.77
C PHE A 2 -2.68 -15.99 21.41
N PHE A 3 -1.96 -16.14 20.30
CA PHE A 3 -2.47 -15.85 18.96
C PHE A 3 -3.58 -16.82 18.52
N THR A 4 -3.51 -18.08 18.94
CA THR A 4 -4.49 -19.10 18.61
C THR A 4 -5.88 -18.80 19.20
N GLU A 5 -5.94 -18.12 20.33
CA GLU A 5 -7.17 -17.76 21.07
C GLU A 5 -7.86 -16.50 20.50
N LYS A 6 -7.21 -15.77 19.58
CA LYS A 6 -7.76 -14.52 19.01
C LYS A 6 -8.85 -14.79 17.96
N PRO A 7 -9.80 -13.86 17.76
CA PRO A 7 -10.87 -13.98 16.78
C PRO A 7 -10.34 -14.29 15.37
N TYR A 8 -11.06 -15.13 14.64
CA TYR A 8 -10.64 -15.58 13.31
C TYR A 8 -10.46 -14.41 12.32
N ASN A 9 -11.43 -13.47 12.27
CA ASN A 9 -11.35 -12.30 11.38
C ASN A 9 -10.15 -11.41 11.68
N MET A 10 -9.81 -11.21 12.96
CA MET A 10 -8.62 -10.47 13.37
C MET A 10 -7.33 -11.12 12.80
N LYS A 11 -7.23 -12.45 12.85
CA LYS A 11 -6.10 -13.19 12.28
C LYS A 11 -6.01 -13.02 10.77
N VAL A 12 -7.15 -13.10 10.08
CA VAL A 12 -7.22 -12.93 8.62
C VAL A 12 -6.74 -11.53 8.22
N ILE A 13 -7.22 -10.47 8.90
CA ILE A 13 -6.78 -9.10 8.63
C ILE A 13 -5.29 -8.96 8.90
N LEU A 14 -4.80 -9.47 10.03
CA LEU A 14 -3.38 -9.37 10.39
C LEU A 14 -2.50 -10.06 9.34
N ILE A 15 -2.82 -11.29 8.94
CA ILE A 15 -2.04 -12.04 7.94
C ILE A 15 -2.07 -11.29 6.60
N THR A 16 -3.23 -10.75 6.19
CA THR A 16 -3.35 -9.95 4.97
C THR A 16 -2.46 -8.72 5.03
N ASN A 17 -2.46 -8.00 6.16
CA ASN A 17 -1.61 -6.83 6.38
C ASN A 17 -0.13 -7.19 6.36
N LEU A 18 0.25 -8.33 6.95
CA LEU A 18 1.63 -8.80 6.94
C LEU A 18 2.12 -9.17 5.53
N LEU A 19 1.28 -9.82 4.72
CA LEU A 19 1.60 -10.09 3.33
C LEU A 19 1.79 -8.79 2.56
N TYR A 20 0.92 -7.81 2.75
CA TYR A 20 1.04 -6.53 2.07
C TYR A 20 2.22 -5.68 2.61
N ALA A 21 2.62 -5.86 3.86
CA ALA A 21 3.83 -5.25 4.42
C ALA A 21 5.11 -5.63 3.65
N MET A 22 5.12 -6.79 3.00
CA MET A 22 6.24 -7.18 2.11
C MET A 22 6.22 -6.39 0.78
N VAL A 23 5.07 -5.91 0.36
CA VAL A 23 4.90 -5.16 -0.89
C VAL A 23 5.18 -3.67 -0.71
N LEU A 24 4.86 -3.10 0.45
CA LEU A 24 4.99 -1.66 0.73
C LEU A 24 6.39 -1.10 0.44
N PRO A 25 7.51 -1.71 0.88
CA PRO A 25 8.84 -1.19 0.57
C PRO A 25 9.15 -1.20 -0.93
N ILE A 26 8.52 -2.11 -1.68
CA ILE A 26 8.64 -2.13 -3.15
C ILE A 26 7.97 -0.90 -3.74
N VAL A 27 6.77 -0.58 -3.27
CA VAL A 27 6.02 0.62 -3.69
C VAL A 27 6.76 1.91 -3.34
N GLU A 28 7.25 2.01 -2.12
CA GLU A 28 7.81 3.26 -1.57
C GLU A 28 9.22 3.55 -2.09
N ILE A 29 10.06 2.52 -2.20
CA ILE A 29 11.49 2.70 -2.52
C ILE A 29 11.79 2.37 -3.97
N PHE A 30 11.40 1.16 -4.42
CA PHE A 30 11.87 0.65 -5.71
C PHE A 30 11.17 1.28 -6.90
N VAL A 31 9.93 1.73 -6.76
CA VAL A 31 9.22 2.44 -7.84
C VAL A 31 9.88 3.80 -8.07
N GLY A 32 10.19 4.56 -7.02
CA GLY A 32 10.92 5.83 -7.12
C GLY A 32 12.32 5.65 -7.72
N ALA A 33 13.06 4.62 -7.26
CA ALA A 33 14.37 4.28 -7.81
C ALA A 33 14.31 3.89 -9.30
N TYR A 34 13.27 3.17 -9.71
CA TYR A 34 13.03 2.83 -11.11
C TYR A 34 12.78 4.08 -11.97
N VAL A 35 11.90 4.98 -11.52
CA VAL A 35 11.62 6.25 -12.22
C VAL A 35 12.89 7.08 -12.36
N MET A 36 13.66 7.25 -11.27
CA MET A 36 14.91 8.00 -11.30
C MET A 36 15.92 7.40 -12.28
N ARG A 37 16.08 6.08 -12.28
CA ARG A 37 16.99 5.38 -13.19
C ARG A 37 16.56 5.46 -14.65
N SER A 38 15.25 5.33 -14.90
CA SER A 38 14.72 5.33 -16.27
C SER A 38 14.71 6.70 -16.92
N THR A 39 14.60 7.77 -16.11
CA THR A 39 14.45 9.12 -16.62
C THR A 39 15.68 9.98 -16.41
N SER A 40 16.53 9.64 -15.43
CA SER A 40 17.69 10.43 -14.97
C SER A 40 17.33 11.88 -14.58
N LYS A 41 16.04 12.15 -14.27
CA LYS A 41 15.51 13.50 -13.97
C LYS A 41 14.80 13.52 -12.62
N PRO A 42 15.38 14.08 -11.56
CA PRO A 42 14.75 14.15 -10.23
C PRO A 42 13.36 14.80 -10.23
N ILE A 43 13.15 15.78 -11.10
CA ILE A 43 11.87 16.48 -11.21
C ILE A 43 10.72 15.54 -11.64
N LEU A 44 10.99 14.50 -12.43
CA LEU A 44 10.00 13.53 -12.83
C LEU A 44 9.63 12.58 -11.68
N VAL A 45 10.57 12.29 -10.78
CA VAL A 45 10.30 11.56 -9.54
C VAL A 45 9.37 12.37 -8.64
N ALA A 46 9.67 13.66 -8.46
CA ALA A 46 8.82 14.57 -7.68
C ALA A 46 7.41 14.70 -8.28
N TYR A 47 7.31 14.81 -9.61
CA TYR A 47 6.01 14.82 -10.30
C TYR A 47 5.22 13.54 -10.08
N TYR A 48 5.87 12.38 -10.18
CA TYR A 48 5.26 11.09 -9.88
C TYR A 48 4.72 11.01 -8.45
N GLN A 49 5.54 11.44 -7.47
CA GLN A 49 5.12 11.48 -6.05
C GLN A 49 3.95 12.45 -5.84
N LEU A 50 3.97 13.62 -6.48
CA LEU A 50 2.85 14.56 -6.44
C LEU A 50 1.56 13.91 -6.95
N ALA A 51 1.60 13.25 -8.11
CA ALA A 51 0.46 12.53 -8.66
C ALA A 51 -0.05 11.43 -7.71
N MET A 52 0.87 10.72 -7.06
CA MET A 52 0.53 9.70 -6.05
C MET A 52 -0.20 10.33 -4.85
N TYR A 53 0.30 11.43 -4.29
CA TYR A 53 -0.37 12.09 -3.17
C TYR A 53 -1.75 12.66 -3.54
N VAL A 54 -1.89 13.21 -4.75
CA VAL A 54 -3.20 13.63 -5.27
C VAL A 54 -4.15 12.43 -5.34
N GLY A 55 -3.68 11.28 -5.80
CA GLY A 55 -4.44 10.04 -5.82
C GLY A 55 -4.89 9.60 -4.43
N VAL A 56 -4.00 9.61 -3.43
CA VAL A 56 -4.34 9.28 -2.03
C VAL A 56 -5.45 10.17 -1.51
N VAL A 57 -5.30 11.49 -1.63
CA VAL A 57 -6.28 12.47 -1.12
C VAL A 57 -7.63 12.28 -1.81
N THR A 58 -7.64 12.26 -3.14
CA THR A 58 -8.86 12.09 -3.93
C THR A 58 -9.61 10.82 -3.54
N THR A 59 -8.89 9.70 -3.45
CA THR A 59 -9.51 8.41 -3.16
C THR A 59 -9.96 8.29 -1.72
N SER A 60 -9.29 8.93 -0.77
CA SER A 60 -9.75 8.98 0.61
C SER A 60 -11.12 9.65 0.74
N PHE A 61 -11.39 10.70 -0.04
CA PHE A 61 -12.73 11.30 -0.12
C PHE A 61 -13.73 10.41 -0.86
N VAL A 62 -13.35 9.88 -2.02
CA VAL A 62 -14.20 9.03 -2.85
C VAL A 62 -14.57 7.74 -2.12
N ASN A 63 -13.68 7.21 -1.27
CA ASN A 63 -13.93 6.01 -0.48
C ASN A 63 -15.23 6.13 0.34
N GLY A 64 -15.49 7.27 0.97
CA GLY A 64 -16.71 7.50 1.74
C GLY A 64 -18.00 7.36 0.92
N PHE A 65 -17.97 7.73 -0.38
CA PHE A 65 -19.10 7.51 -1.29
C PHE A 65 -19.20 6.06 -1.72
N LEU A 66 -18.07 5.44 -2.07
CA LEU A 66 -18.04 4.06 -2.55
C LEU A 66 -18.48 3.06 -1.48
N MET A 67 -18.26 3.36 -0.21
CA MET A 67 -18.69 2.52 0.92
C MET A 67 -20.22 2.41 1.05
N LYS A 68 -21.00 3.23 0.33
CA LYS A 68 -22.46 3.06 0.20
C LYS A 68 -22.84 1.88 -0.70
N TYR A 69 -21.98 1.51 -1.61
CA TYR A 69 -22.24 0.50 -2.65
C TYR A 69 -21.35 -0.73 -2.52
N PHE A 70 -20.18 -0.58 -1.92
CA PHE A 70 -19.17 -1.62 -1.79
C PHE A 70 -18.79 -1.83 -0.33
N SER A 71 -18.54 -3.06 0.05
CA SER A 71 -18.05 -3.41 1.38
C SER A 71 -16.63 -2.88 1.62
N SER A 72 -16.28 -2.57 2.87
CA SER A 72 -14.92 -2.21 3.27
C SER A 72 -13.90 -3.28 2.84
N LYS A 73 -14.30 -4.57 2.90
CA LYS A 73 -13.50 -5.69 2.42
C LYS A 73 -13.21 -5.61 0.92
N ALA A 74 -14.21 -5.25 0.11
CA ALA A 74 -14.04 -5.13 -1.36
C ALA A 74 -13.11 -3.97 -1.71
N LEU A 75 -13.30 -2.79 -1.09
CA LEU A 75 -12.47 -1.62 -1.31
C LEU A 75 -11.03 -1.84 -0.83
N TYR A 76 -10.84 -2.51 0.30
CA TYR A 76 -9.53 -2.92 0.79
C TYR A 76 -8.82 -3.85 -0.19
N SER A 77 -9.52 -4.89 -0.69
CA SER A 77 -8.99 -5.81 -1.71
C SER A 77 -8.62 -5.07 -2.99
N ALA A 78 -9.47 -4.13 -3.43
CA ALA A 78 -9.20 -3.30 -4.60
C ALA A 78 -7.92 -2.48 -4.41
N GLY A 79 -7.71 -1.86 -3.24
CA GLY A 79 -6.48 -1.14 -2.90
C GLY A 79 -5.24 -2.02 -3.06
N ILE A 80 -5.26 -3.22 -2.48
CA ILE A 80 -4.13 -4.17 -2.57
C ILE A 80 -3.87 -4.58 -4.03
N LEU A 81 -4.89 -4.96 -4.78
CA LEU A 81 -4.73 -5.43 -6.17
C LEU A 81 -4.28 -4.30 -7.11
N VAL A 82 -4.92 -3.14 -7.02
CA VAL A 82 -4.60 -1.98 -7.87
C VAL A 82 -3.17 -1.51 -7.62
N SER A 83 -2.64 -1.60 -6.38
CA SER A 83 -1.24 -1.26 -6.11
C SER A 83 -0.26 -2.16 -6.89
N GLY A 84 -0.50 -3.47 -6.88
CA GLY A 84 0.30 -4.42 -7.65
C GLY A 84 0.22 -4.19 -9.16
N ILE A 85 -1.00 -3.98 -9.66
CA ILE A 85 -1.26 -3.71 -11.09
C ILE A 85 -0.60 -2.39 -11.52
N SER A 86 -0.70 -1.33 -10.73
CA SER A 86 -0.09 -0.02 -11.03
C SER A 86 1.43 -0.13 -11.19
N MET A 87 2.09 -0.84 -10.27
CA MET A 87 3.53 -1.09 -10.36
C MET A 87 3.90 -1.86 -11.63
N PHE A 88 3.13 -2.91 -11.94
CA PHE A 88 3.37 -3.72 -13.14
C PHE A 88 3.20 -2.89 -14.43
N ILE A 89 2.14 -2.07 -14.50
CA ILE A 89 1.91 -1.16 -15.64
C ILE A 89 3.08 -0.21 -15.79
N MET A 90 3.50 0.47 -14.70
CA MET A 90 4.62 1.41 -14.74
C MET A 90 5.90 0.78 -15.28
N MET A 91 6.26 -0.41 -14.80
CA MET A 91 7.49 -1.08 -15.23
C MET A 91 7.38 -1.74 -16.61
N SER A 92 6.19 -1.77 -17.20
CA SER A 92 5.95 -2.26 -18.56
C SER A 92 6.02 -1.16 -19.62
N ILE A 93 5.92 0.10 -19.22
CA ILE A 93 5.99 1.27 -20.10
C ILE A 93 7.44 1.46 -20.54
N LYS A 94 7.66 1.57 -21.86
CA LYS A 94 9.02 1.70 -22.43
C LYS A 94 9.63 3.10 -22.27
N SER A 95 8.80 4.14 -22.31
CA SER A 95 9.22 5.53 -22.15
C SER A 95 8.37 6.22 -21.09
N LEU A 96 9.01 6.66 -20.01
CA LEU A 96 8.34 7.35 -18.90
C LEU A 96 8.31 8.86 -19.17
N GLY A 97 7.21 9.31 -19.73
CA GLY A 97 6.88 10.73 -19.88
C GLY A 97 6.00 11.26 -18.73
N ILE A 98 5.66 12.55 -18.78
CA ILE A 98 4.79 13.19 -17.79
C ILE A 98 3.41 12.52 -17.70
N PRO A 99 2.71 12.19 -18.81
CA PRO A 99 1.40 11.56 -18.74
C PRO A 99 1.43 10.17 -18.09
N GLU A 100 2.42 9.34 -18.45
CA GLU A 100 2.55 7.99 -17.94
C GLU A 100 2.86 7.98 -16.43
N LEU A 101 3.74 8.87 -15.99
CA LEU A 101 4.05 9.07 -14.58
C LEU A 101 2.85 9.62 -13.80
N GLY A 102 2.10 10.55 -14.40
CA GLY A 102 0.88 11.10 -13.81
C GLY A 102 -0.18 10.03 -13.58
N ILE A 103 -0.48 9.23 -14.60
CA ILE A 103 -1.50 8.18 -14.52
C ILE A 103 -1.08 7.08 -13.55
N THR A 104 0.13 6.56 -13.68
CA THR A 104 0.60 5.45 -12.82
C THR A 104 0.80 5.90 -11.37
N GLY A 105 1.28 7.11 -11.14
CA GLY A 105 1.37 7.70 -9.81
C GLY A 105 -0.01 7.88 -9.18
N PHE A 106 -0.97 8.46 -9.92
CA PHE A 106 -2.33 8.62 -9.44
C PHE A 106 -3.01 7.28 -9.11
N LEU A 107 -2.87 6.27 -9.97
CA LEU A 107 -3.41 4.93 -9.73
C LEU A 107 -2.83 4.29 -8.47
N LEU A 108 -1.51 4.41 -8.26
CA LEU A 108 -0.87 3.90 -7.06
C LEU A 108 -1.31 4.66 -5.80
N GLY A 109 -1.46 5.97 -5.91
CA GLY A 109 -2.01 6.80 -4.84
C GLY A 109 -3.45 6.43 -4.50
N ALA A 110 -4.29 6.22 -5.51
CA ALA A 110 -5.66 5.77 -5.34
C ALA A 110 -5.73 4.40 -4.64
N ALA A 111 -4.88 3.47 -5.04
CA ALA A 111 -4.73 2.17 -4.38
C ALA A 111 -4.37 2.31 -2.90
N SER A 112 -3.40 3.18 -2.60
CA SER A 112 -2.98 3.47 -1.23
C SER A 112 -4.10 4.10 -0.39
N GLY A 113 -4.89 5.02 -0.96
CA GLY A 113 -6.03 5.62 -0.28
C GLY A 113 -7.09 4.58 0.08
N PHE A 114 -7.43 3.66 -0.83
CA PHE A 114 -8.33 2.53 -0.54
C PHE A 114 -7.76 1.59 0.53
N PHE A 115 -6.48 1.25 0.41
CA PHE A 115 -5.82 0.36 1.37
C PHE A 115 -5.86 0.93 2.78
N TRP A 116 -5.28 2.12 3.00
CA TRP A 116 -5.13 2.69 4.34
C TRP A 116 -6.45 2.97 5.02
N THR A 117 -7.43 3.55 4.30
CA THR A 117 -8.74 3.87 4.88
C THR A 117 -9.48 2.60 5.30
N ASN A 118 -9.58 1.61 4.43
CA ASN A 118 -10.34 0.41 4.72
C ASN A 118 -9.61 -0.55 5.67
N ARG A 119 -8.26 -0.55 5.68
CA ARG A 119 -7.47 -1.27 6.69
C ARG A 119 -7.83 -0.83 8.11
N TYR A 120 -7.88 0.48 8.35
CA TYR A 120 -8.24 1.00 9.66
C TYR A 120 -9.66 0.63 10.05
N LEU A 121 -10.61 0.74 9.13
CA LEU A 121 -12.00 0.36 9.37
C LEU A 121 -12.16 -1.11 9.70
N LEU A 122 -11.60 -1.99 8.86
CA LEU A 122 -11.65 -3.44 9.10
C LEU A 122 -11.00 -3.83 10.43
N THR A 123 -9.88 -3.21 10.77
CA THR A 123 -9.21 -3.45 12.05
C THR A 123 -10.08 -2.98 13.22
N LEU A 124 -10.66 -1.77 13.12
CA LEU A 124 -11.51 -1.22 14.17
C LEU A 124 -12.72 -2.11 14.47
N TYR A 125 -13.39 -2.60 13.42
CA TYR A 125 -14.60 -3.43 13.57
C TYR A 125 -14.31 -4.87 13.99
N ASN A 126 -13.10 -5.37 13.80
CA ASN A 126 -12.74 -6.75 14.12
C ASN A 126 -11.76 -6.88 15.30
N THR A 127 -11.51 -5.78 16.01
CA THR A 127 -10.74 -5.73 17.27
C THR A 127 -11.55 -5.04 18.35
N ASN A 128 -11.30 -5.41 19.60
CA ASN A 128 -11.81 -4.73 20.79
C ASN A 128 -10.65 -4.10 21.56
N ASP A 129 -10.95 -3.37 22.63
CA ASP A 129 -9.92 -2.64 23.39
C ASP A 129 -8.87 -3.56 24.02
N ASP A 130 -9.22 -4.81 24.36
CA ASP A 130 -8.31 -5.79 24.96
C ASP A 130 -7.27 -6.34 23.98
N ASN A 131 -7.60 -6.40 22.66
CA ASN A 131 -6.74 -7.01 21.67
C ASN A 131 -6.21 -6.04 20.61
N ARG A 132 -6.75 -4.81 20.53
CA ARG A 132 -6.37 -3.80 19.54
C ARG A 132 -4.92 -3.38 19.67
N ASN A 133 -4.46 -3.13 20.89
CA ASN A 133 -3.07 -2.74 21.15
C ASN A 133 -2.10 -3.87 20.74
N TYR A 134 -2.46 -5.11 21.02
CA TYR A 134 -1.69 -6.27 20.57
C TYR A 134 -1.65 -6.37 19.04
N PHE A 135 -2.80 -6.17 18.37
CA PHE A 135 -2.88 -6.18 16.92
C PHE A 135 -1.93 -5.15 16.29
N PHE A 136 -2.06 -3.88 16.70
CA PHE A 136 -1.22 -2.81 16.16
C PHE A 136 0.25 -2.96 16.53
N GLY A 137 0.57 -3.46 17.73
CA GLY A 137 1.95 -3.73 18.14
C GLY A 137 2.61 -4.79 17.26
N LEU A 138 1.93 -5.91 17.04
CA LEU A 138 2.42 -6.98 16.19
C LEU A 138 2.55 -6.54 14.73
N GLU A 139 1.54 -5.83 14.23
CA GLU A 139 1.54 -5.29 12.88
C GLU A 139 2.70 -4.31 12.68
N SER A 140 2.88 -3.33 13.58
CA SER A 140 3.96 -2.34 13.49
C SER A 140 5.34 -2.98 13.56
N PHE A 141 5.52 -4.00 14.40
CA PHE A 141 6.74 -4.78 14.45
C PHE A 141 7.06 -5.39 13.08
N PHE A 142 6.09 -6.08 12.46
CA PHE A 142 6.30 -6.68 11.15
C PHE A 142 6.53 -5.65 10.05
N PHE A 143 5.79 -4.53 10.03
CA PHE A 143 6.06 -3.44 9.09
C PHE A 143 7.49 -2.93 9.21
N SER A 144 7.99 -2.73 10.43
CA SER A 144 9.36 -2.27 10.67
C SER A 144 10.40 -3.30 10.21
N VAL A 145 10.18 -4.57 10.48
CA VAL A 145 11.08 -5.65 10.01
C VAL A 145 11.08 -5.72 8.49
N MET A 146 9.90 -5.68 7.84
CA MET A 146 9.80 -5.77 6.38
C MET A 146 10.39 -4.54 5.68
N SER A 147 10.23 -3.32 6.25
CA SER A 147 10.81 -2.10 5.70
C SER A 147 12.34 -2.11 5.62
N ILE A 148 12.98 -2.90 6.47
CA ILE A 148 14.44 -3.10 6.46
C ILE A 148 14.82 -4.30 5.60
N THR A 149 14.15 -5.43 5.80
CA THR A 149 14.55 -6.72 5.22
C THR A 149 14.27 -6.78 3.72
N ILE A 150 13.12 -6.31 3.27
CA ILE A 150 12.72 -6.38 1.86
C ILE A 150 13.66 -5.56 0.94
N PRO A 151 14.01 -4.30 1.25
CA PRO A 151 14.99 -3.55 0.45
C PRO A 151 16.36 -4.23 0.37
N LEU A 152 16.84 -4.85 1.46
CA LEU A 152 18.11 -5.58 1.47
C LEU A 152 18.06 -6.81 0.55
N ILE A 153 16.99 -7.60 0.62
CA ILE A 153 16.80 -8.78 -0.24
C ILE A 153 16.73 -8.37 -1.70
N ILE A 154 15.92 -7.37 -2.03
CA ILE A 154 15.73 -6.92 -3.41
C ILE A 154 16.98 -6.26 -3.96
N GLY A 155 17.64 -5.39 -3.18
CA GLY A 155 18.90 -4.76 -3.56
C GLY A 155 20.00 -5.83 -3.82
N GLY A 156 20.10 -6.82 -2.94
CA GLY A 156 20.99 -7.97 -3.12
C GLY A 156 20.67 -8.77 -4.37
N PHE A 157 19.39 -9.05 -4.64
CA PHE A 157 18.93 -9.73 -5.84
C PHE A 157 19.31 -8.96 -7.12
N ILE A 158 19.01 -7.68 -7.17
CA ILE A 158 19.31 -6.83 -8.33
C ILE A 158 20.83 -6.75 -8.54
N SER A 159 21.61 -6.57 -7.48
CA SER A 159 23.09 -6.49 -7.55
C SER A 159 23.71 -7.78 -8.06
N GLN A 160 23.24 -8.94 -7.59
CA GLN A 160 23.81 -10.24 -7.95
C GLN A 160 23.35 -10.72 -9.32
N MET A 161 22.13 -10.44 -9.73
CA MET A 161 21.55 -10.99 -10.97
C MET A 161 21.79 -10.11 -12.20
N ASN A 162 22.01 -8.81 -12.00
CA ASN A 162 22.26 -7.91 -13.13
C ASN A 162 23.52 -8.32 -13.92
N GLY A 163 23.35 -8.58 -15.21
CA GLY A 163 24.44 -9.03 -16.10
C GLY A 163 24.71 -10.53 -16.08
N LYS A 164 23.97 -11.32 -15.27
CA LYS A 164 24.10 -12.79 -15.23
C LYS A 164 23.04 -13.49 -16.08
N SER A 165 23.35 -14.70 -16.46
CA SER A 165 22.42 -15.64 -17.12
C SER A 165 22.01 -16.72 -16.13
N LEU A 166 20.70 -16.92 -15.95
CA LEU A 166 20.13 -18.03 -15.18
C LEU A 166 19.10 -18.76 -16.05
N LEU A 167 19.20 -20.07 -16.16
CA LEU A 167 18.28 -20.90 -16.98
C LEU A 167 18.11 -20.39 -18.44
N GLY A 168 19.19 -19.88 -19.04
CA GLY A 168 19.15 -19.32 -20.40
C GLY A 168 18.56 -17.92 -20.53
N ILE A 169 18.12 -17.29 -19.43
CA ILE A 169 17.58 -15.94 -19.40
C ILE A 169 18.68 -14.96 -18.96
N HIS A 170 19.01 -13.98 -19.80
CA HIS A 170 19.94 -12.91 -19.46
C HIS A 170 19.23 -11.83 -18.64
N PHE A 171 19.61 -11.73 -17.35
CA PHE A 171 19.08 -10.71 -16.46
C PHE A 171 19.78 -9.37 -16.70
N ASN A 172 19.05 -8.44 -17.25
CA ASN A 172 19.40 -7.03 -17.22
C ASN A 172 18.63 -6.33 -16.09
N ILE A 173 19.02 -5.09 -15.79
CA ILE A 173 18.43 -4.33 -14.67
C ILE A 173 16.91 -4.19 -14.80
N ASN A 174 16.39 -3.96 -16.00
CA ASN A 174 14.95 -3.82 -16.23
C ASN A 174 14.20 -5.13 -15.98
N LEU A 175 14.81 -6.27 -16.35
CA LEU A 175 14.23 -7.58 -16.07
C LEU A 175 14.22 -7.87 -14.56
N CYS A 176 15.28 -7.48 -13.82
CA CYS A 176 15.30 -7.59 -12.36
C CYS A 176 14.14 -6.81 -11.72
N TYR A 177 13.90 -5.56 -12.12
CA TYR A 177 12.76 -4.79 -11.63
C TYR A 177 11.42 -5.42 -11.97
N LYS A 178 11.25 -5.91 -13.20
CA LYS A 178 10.03 -6.63 -13.62
C LYS A 178 9.79 -7.88 -12.78
N THR A 179 10.84 -8.65 -12.50
CA THR A 179 10.74 -9.86 -11.66
C THR A 179 10.28 -9.51 -10.25
N VAL A 180 10.85 -8.47 -9.64
CA VAL A 180 10.43 -7.97 -8.32
C VAL A 180 8.94 -7.56 -8.34
N THR A 181 8.52 -6.88 -9.38
CA THR A 181 7.11 -6.46 -9.52
C THR A 181 6.16 -7.65 -9.70
N ILE A 182 6.54 -8.66 -10.46
CA ILE A 182 5.75 -9.89 -10.62
C ILE A 182 5.58 -10.58 -9.25
N VAL A 183 6.66 -10.68 -8.47
CA VAL A 183 6.60 -11.24 -7.11
C VAL A 183 5.66 -10.41 -6.24
N ALA A 184 5.73 -9.07 -6.30
CA ALA A 184 4.83 -8.19 -5.57
C ALA A 184 3.36 -8.41 -5.97
N VAL A 185 3.05 -8.55 -7.27
CA VAL A 185 1.70 -8.86 -7.76
C VAL A 185 1.20 -10.21 -7.23
N VAL A 186 2.05 -11.23 -7.23
CA VAL A 186 1.69 -12.55 -6.65
C VAL A 186 1.37 -12.43 -5.18
N ILE A 187 2.16 -11.67 -4.40
CA ILE A 187 1.90 -11.43 -2.99
C ILE A 187 0.58 -10.67 -2.79
N THR A 188 0.26 -9.68 -3.61
CA THR A 188 -1.02 -8.95 -3.51
C THR A 188 -2.21 -9.86 -3.80
N ILE A 189 -2.10 -10.76 -4.76
CA ILE A 189 -3.13 -11.77 -5.04
C ILE A 189 -3.30 -12.72 -3.85
N LEU A 190 -2.20 -13.22 -3.27
CA LEU A 190 -2.24 -14.08 -2.08
C LEU A 190 -2.88 -13.36 -0.89
N ALA A 191 -2.54 -12.09 -0.66
CA ALA A 191 -3.16 -11.28 0.38
C ALA A 191 -4.68 -11.17 0.20
N CYS A 192 -5.15 -10.96 -1.02
CA CYS A 192 -6.59 -10.93 -1.32
C CYS A 192 -7.26 -12.28 -1.16
N LEU A 193 -6.59 -13.38 -1.51
CA LEU A 193 -7.12 -14.74 -1.30
C LEU A 193 -7.25 -15.06 0.19
N VAL A 194 -6.29 -14.65 1.01
CA VAL A 194 -6.39 -14.76 2.47
C VAL A 194 -7.56 -13.95 2.99
N LEU A 195 -7.70 -12.69 2.56
CA LEU A 195 -8.79 -11.81 2.99
C LEU A 195 -10.17 -12.36 2.63
N ARG A 196 -10.30 -13.06 1.49
CA ARG A 196 -11.58 -13.69 1.10
C ARG A 196 -12.09 -14.69 2.14
N ARG A 197 -11.21 -15.33 2.91
CA ARG A 197 -11.59 -16.29 3.96
C ARG A 197 -12.24 -15.65 5.19
N GLY A 198 -12.05 -14.33 5.39
CA GLY A 198 -12.70 -13.61 6.49
C GLY A 198 -14.18 -13.35 6.19
N ASN A 199 -15.01 -13.53 7.21
CA ASN A 199 -16.42 -13.15 7.17
C ASN A 199 -16.60 -11.85 7.96
N PHE A 200 -16.46 -10.72 7.27
CA PHE A 200 -16.55 -9.39 7.88
C PHE A 200 -17.99 -8.88 7.74
N GLN A 201 -18.56 -8.43 8.85
CA GLN A 201 -19.83 -7.72 8.84
C GLN A 201 -19.57 -6.25 8.57
N ASP A 202 -20.15 -5.72 7.50
CA ASP A 202 -20.17 -4.29 7.27
C ASP A 202 -21.23 -3.68 8.20
N GLN A 203 -20.81 -2.71 9.02
CA GLN A 203 -21.77 -1.94 9.81
C GLN A 203 -22.47 -0.94 8.90
N GLU A 204 -23.77 -0.71 9.15
CA GLU A 204 -24.52 0.37 8.49
C GLU A 204 -23.77 1.68 8.68
N GLN A 205 -23.32 2.26 7.58
CA GLN A 205 -22.57 3.49 7.61
C GLN A 205 -23.52 4.67 7.69
N LYS A 206 -23.34 5.49 8.71
CA LYS A 206 -24.01 6.79 8.77
C LYS A 206 -23.61 7.62 7.56
N PRO A 207 -24.55 8.39 6.98
CA PRO A 207 -24.24 9.25 5.84
C PRO A 207 -23.05 10.16 6.18
N PHE A 208 -22.10 10.24 5.26
CA PHE A 208 -20.91 11.06 5.42
C PHE A 208 -21.30 12.54 5.40
N LEU A 209 -21.26 13.19 6.56
CA LEU A 209 -21.51 14.62 6.72
C LEU A 209 -20.18 15.37 6.54
N PHE A 210 -19.91 15.84 5.34
CA PHE A 210 -18.63 16.41 4.91
C PHE A 210 -18.10 17.58 5.75
N PHE A 211 -18.93 18.30 6.52
CA PHE A 211 -18.51 19.57 7.12
C PHE A 211 -18.91 19.79 8.58
N HIS A 212 -19.51 18.80 9.26
CA HIS A 212 -19.88 18.94 10.68
C HIS A 212 -18.96 18.13 11.57
N PHE A 213 -17.70 18.61 11.72
CA PHE A 213 -16.78 18.02 12.67
C PHE A 213 -16.95 18.64 14.05
N HIS A 214 -17.16 17.79 15.07
CA HIS A 214 -17.05 18.21 16.45
C HIS A 214 -15.68 18.85 16.71
N ILE A 215 -15.59 19.85 17.61
CA ILE A 215 -14.36 20.62 17.87
C ILE A 215 -13.13 19.75 18.18
N LEU A 216 -13.36 18.60 18.84
CA LEU A 216 -12.31 17.63 19.14
C LEU A 216 -11.70 17.03 17.86
N TRP A 217 -12.53 16.70 16.89
CA TRP A 217 -12.09 16.18 15.59
C TRP A 217 -11.27 17.19 14.78
N ARG A 218 -11.63 18.47 14.85
CA ARG A 218 -10.86 19.55 14.21
C ARG A 218 -9.45 19.63 14.78
N LYS A 219 -9.30 19.53 16.11
CA LYS A 219 -7.98 19.49 16.76
C LYS A 219 -7.16 18.25 16.36
N MET A 220 -7.80 17.09 16.33
CA MET A 220 -7.12 15.85 15.89
C MET A 220 -6.69 15.91 14.42
N LEU A 221 -7.50 16.48 13.53
CA LEU A 221 -7.15 16.68 12.13
C LEU A 221 -5.97 17.65 11.97
N ALA A 222 -5.96 18.75 12.74
CA ALA A 222 -4.83 19.68 12.74
C ALA A 222 -3.53 19.02 13.21
N LEU A 223 -3.57 18.22 14.28
CA LEU A 223 -2.42 17.46 14.75
C LEU A 223 -1.94 16.41 13.73
N ALA A 224 -2.88 15.70 13.08
CA ALA A 224 -2.55 14.75 12.03
C ALA A 224 -1.92 15.44 10.82
N GLY A 225 -2.42 16.62 10.43
CA GLY A 225 -1.83 17.45 9.38
C GLY A 225 -0.41 17.91 9.70
N LEU A 226 -0.18 18.40 10.93
CA LEU A 226 1.16 18.78 11.39
C LEU A 226 2.13 17.59 11.40
N LYS A 227 1.67 16.42 11.87
CA LYS A 227 2.47 15.19 11.82
C LYS A 227 2.84 14.82 10.39
N GLY A 228 1.88 14.91 9.45
CA GLY A 228 2.12 14.62 8.03
C GLY A 228 3.14 15.57 7.41
N MET A 229 3.08 16.87 7.75
CA MET A 229 4.09 17.85 7.31
C MET A 229 5.48 17.48 7.82
N VAL A 230 5.63 17.20 9.13
CA VAL A 230 6.92 16.82 9.72
C VAL A 230 7.48 15.56 9.05
N GLN A 231 6.65 14.56 8.80
CA GLN A 231 7.09 13.34 8.10
C GLN A 231 7.51 13.61 6.66
N GLY A 232 6.85 14.52 5.95
CA GLY A 232 7.21 14.91 4.58
C GLY A 232 8.53 15.69 4.49
N PHE A 233 8.99 16.34 5.57
CA PHE A 233 10.30 17.00 5.62
C PHE A 233 11.46 16.07 5.97
N LEU A 234 11.17 14.86 6.49
CA LEU A 234 12.19 13.90 6.96
C LEU A 234 12.52 12.84 5.88
N VAL A 235 11.88 12.88 4.74
CA VAL A 235 12.09 12.02 3.57
C VAL A 235 12.75 12.80 2.44
#